data_8900040edb2f331c430546f5d51f1a85
#
_entry.id   8900040edb2f331c430546f5d51f1a85
#
_cell.length_a   1.000
_cell.length_b   1.000
_cell.length_c   1.000
_cell.angle_alpha   90.00
_cell.angle_beta   90.00
_cell.angle_gamma   90.00
#
_symmetry.space_group_name_H-M   'P 1'
#
loop_
_entity.id
_entity.type
_entity.pdbx_description
1 polymer ?
#
loop_
_entity_poly.entity_id
_entity_poly.type
_entity_poly.pdbx_seq_one_letter_code
_entity_poly.pdbx_strand_id
1 'polypeptide(L)'
;MLALAALLLPARGAARELSLTLDDAIAMARVQSVDAAVALDELKTAYWQWRSYRAERLPEVTLTATLPSYNDRYTSYMNSDGEYSFVRTHNLDAQAELSVSQNIPLTGGSVSLSTSLDYMRQFEDGGSNRFLSIPVALTLQQPIFGVNTFKWDSRIEPVRFQEAKAAFLSATEDVALTTVNYFFTLVMSHENVAIARQNLENADKLYAVAVEKRKMGQISENDLRQMELNVLDAQSDLTECSSTLKSDMFTLRSFLDLGEDVEIVPVVPETIPAAHITYADALERALANNKFAKNICRRQLEADYEVAKAKGDLRQIKLYAQAGFTGTDHRFEDAYSRLRGNQLIEVGLSIPLVDWGKRRGKVKVAESNRRVMESRLRQESLDFNQQLFVLVERFGNQQQQLSIAVRADEIARQRYNTNFETFMIGKISTLDLNDSQTKKDESKRQYINELYKFWNYWYRIRSLTLYDYEHLGDINADIDRLCRM
;
A
#
# COMPACT_ATOMS: atom_id res chain seq x y z
N MET A 1 1.83 -37.61 -34.03
CA MET A 1 1.59 -38.09 -32.67
C MET A 1 0.36 -37.37 -32.15
N LEU A 2 -0.68 -38.12 -31.93
CA LEU A 2 -2.04 -37.66 -31.65
C LEU A 2 -2.13 -37.11 -30.24
N ALA A 3 -2.55 -35.84 -30.09
CA ALA A 3 -2.92 -35.24 -28.83
C ALA A 3 -4.38 -35.60 -28.50
N LEU A 4 -4.56 -36.14 -27.32
CA LEU A 4 -5.87 -36.41 -26.70
C LEU A 4 -6.56 -35.08 -26.38
N ALA A 5 -7.55 -34.69 -27.18
CA ALA A 5 -8.48 -33.65 -26.81
C ALA A 5 -9.49 -34.25 -25.82
N ALA A 6 -9.27 -34.06 -24.54
CA ALA A 6 -10.26 -34.34 -23.51
C ALA A 6 -11.40 -33.33 -23.63
N LEU A 7 -12.57 -33.82 -24.05
CA LEU A 7 -13.84 -33.11 -23.99
C LEU A 7 -14.14 -32.76 -22.50
N LEU A 8 -13.90 -31.54 -22.12
CA LEU A 8 -14.51 -30.92 -20.93
C LEU A 8 -15.94 -30.50 -21.32
N LEU A 9 -16.89 -31.40 -21.17
CA LEU A 9 -18.30 -31.06 -21.03
C LEU A 9 -18.43 -30.22 -19.77
N PRO A 10 -19.11 -29.05 -19.78
CA PRO A 10 -19.44 -28.33 -18.55
C PRO A 10 -20.47 -29.20 -17.82
N ALA A 11 -20.04 -29.95 -16.83
CA ALA A 11 -20.94 -30.46 -15.83
C ALA A 11 -21.57 -29.20 -15.18
N ARG A 12 -22.88 -29.01 -15.37
CA ARG A 12 -23.69 -28.12 -14.54
C ARG A 12 -23.57 -28.69 -13.12
N GLY A 13 -22.52 -28.24 -12.41
CA GLY A 13 -22.17 -28.73 -11.08
C GLY A 13 -23.18 -28.24 -10.07
N ALA A 14 -23.59 -29.12 -9.18
CA ALA A 14 -24.10 -28.75 -7.89
C ALA A 14 -23.11 -27.74 -7.26
N ALA A 15 -23.64 -26.67 -6.65
CA ALA A 15 -22.83 -25.68 -5.95
C ALA A 15 -21.89 -26.44 -5.00
N ARG A 16 -20.59 -26.14 -5.11
CA ARG A 16 -19.58 -26.75 -4.25
C ARG A 16 -19.61 -26.08 -2.89
N GLU A 17 -20.17 -26.77 -1.90
CA GLU A 17 -20.12 -26.28 -0.52
C GLU A 17 -18.68 -26.24 -0.03
N LEU A 18 -18.24 -25.07 0.44
CA LEU A 18 -16.96 -24.82 1.06
C LEU A 18 -17.18 -24.40 2.51
N SER A 19 -16.90 -25.30 3.44
CA SER A 19 -16.82 -24.90 4.85
C SER A 19 -15.56 -24.07 5.05
N LEU A 20 -15.72 -22.82 5.47
CA LEU A 20 -14.65 -21.84 5.58
C LEU A 20 -14.48 -21.41 7.04
N THR A 21 -13.29 -21.61 7.60
CA THR A 21 -12.91 -21.04 8.90
C THR A 21 -12.38 -19.64 8.73
N LEU A 22 -12.30 -18.86 9.82
CA LEU A 22 -11.73 -17.50 9.78
C LEU A 22 -10.27 -17.53 9.35
N ASP A 23 -9.48 -18.48 9.87
CA ASP A 23 -8.06 -18.61 9.56
C ASP A 23 -7.82 -18.99 8.09
N ASP A 24 -8.63 -19.92 7.55
CA ASP A 24 -8.57 -20.26 6.13
C ASP A 24 -8.92 -19.06 5.24
N ALA A 25 -9.97 -18.30 5.61
CA ALA A 25 -10.38 -17.11 4.87
C ALA A 25 -9.25 -16.06 4.85
N ILE A 26 -8.58 -15.83 5.99
CA ILE A 26 -7.45 -14.90 6.09
C ILE A 26 -6.24 -15.40 5.29
N ALA A 27 -5.94 -16.71 5.36
CA ALA A 27 -4.85 -17.30 4.59
C ALA A 27 -5.07 -17.16 3.08
N MET A 28 -6.30 -17.41 2.61
CA MET A 28 -6.69 -17.21 1.21
C MET A 28 -6.62 -15.74 0.80
N ALA A 29 -7.16 -14.83 1.60
CA ALA A 29 -7.16 -13.40 1.32
C ALA A 29 -5.76 -12.82 1.19
N ARG A 30 -4.82 -13.23 2.04
CA ARG A 30 -3.41 -12.82 1.97
C ARG A 30 -2.69 -13.24 0.68
N VAL A 31 -3.21 -14.24 -0.03
CA VAL A 31 -2.61 -14.76 -1.27
C VAL A 31 -3.37 -14.30 -2.51
N GLN A 32 -4.69 -14.25 -2.45
CA GLN A 32 -5.57 -14.12 -3.61
C GLN A 32 -6.23 -12.76 -3.74
N SER A 33 -6.38 -12.00 -2.63
CA SER A 33 -7.07 -10.72 -2.70
C SER A 33 -6.30 -9.67 -3.51
N VAL A 34 -7.05 -8.79 -4.18
CA VAL A 34 -6.49 -7.64 -4.92
C VAL A 34 -5.68 -6.74 -3.99
N ASP A 35 -6.15 -6.52 -2.77
CA ASP A 35 -5.46 -5.67 -1.78
C ASP A 35 -4.08 -6.25 -1.39
N ALA A 36 -3.96 -7.58 -1.28
CA ALA A 36 -2.69 -8.24 -1.03
C ALA A 36 -1.73 -8.10 -2.23
N ALA A 37 -2.25 -8.22 -3.45
CA ALA A 37 -1.46 -8.01 -4.68
C ALA A 37 -0.96 -6.57 -4.78
N VAL A 38 -1.82 -5.57 -4.51
CA VAL A 38 -1.44 -4.14 -4.47
C VAL A 38 -0.34 -3.90 -3.43
N ALA A 39 -0.50 -4.41 -2.21
CA ALA A 39 0.50 -4.26 -1.16
C ALA A 39 1.87 -4.86 -1.56
N LEU A 40 1.86 -6.01 -2.24
CA LEU A 40 3.08 -6.64 -2.75
C LEU A 40 3.74 -5.80 -3.86
N ASP A 41 2.97 -5.25 -4.78
CA ASP A 41 3.51 -4.45 -5.89
C ASP A 41 4.02 -3.08 -5.40
N GLU A 42 3.40 -2.48 -4.38
CA GLU A 42 3.95 -1.30 -3.68
C GLU A 42 5.31 -1.62 -3.02
N LEU A 43 5.42 -2.78 -2.36
CA LEU A 43 6.69 -3.24 -1.80
C LEU A 43 7.75 -3.45 -2.89
N LYS A 44 7.40 -4.10 -4.02
CA LYS A 44 8.30 -4.28 -5.17
C LYS A 44 8.76 -2.94 -5.74
N THR A 45 7.85 -1.97 -5.84
CA THR A 45 8.18 -0.61 -6.28
C THR A 45 9.22 0.03 -5.35
N ALA A 46 9.00 -0.02 -4.04
CA ALA A 46 9.94 0.53 -3.06
C ALA A 46 11.29 -0.22 -3.06
N TYR A 47 11.28 -1.53 -3.28
CA TYR A 47 12.50 -2.34 -3.40
C TYR A 47 13.33 -1.94 -4.63
N TRP A 48 12.70 -1.72 -5.78
CA TRP A 48 13.40 -1.28 -6.98
C TRP A 48 13.90 0.15 -6.87
N GLN A 49 13.14 1.05 -6.23
CA GLN A 49 13.62 2.39 -5.88
C GLN A 49 14.86 2.34 -4.99
N TRP A 50 14.84 1.51 -3.95
CA TRP A 50 16.00 1.27 -3.09
C TRP A 50 17.20 0.69 -3.85
N ARG A 51 16.96 -0.25 -4.77
CA ARG A 51 18.04 -0.81 -5.61
C ARG A 51 18.61 0.23 -6.56
N SER A 52 17.77 1.04 -7.21
CA SER A 52 18.19 2.14 -8.08
C SER A 52 19.04 3.15 -7.31
N TYR A 53 18.59 3.58 -6.13
CA TYR A 53 19.39 4.43 -5.25
C TYR A 53 20.75 3.81 -4.91
N ARG A 54 20.81 2.52 -4.63
CA ARG A 54 22.09 1.85 -4.38
C ARG A 54 22.97 1.79 -5.63
N ALA A 55 22.39 1.60 -6.81
CA ALA A 55 23.07 1.57 -8.08
C ALA A 55 23.67 2.95 -8.46
N GLU A 56 22.97 4.06 -8.16
CA GLU A 56 23.46 5.43 -8.37
C GLU A 56 24.79 5.75 -7.64
N ARG A 57 25.16 4.91 -6.67
CA ARG A 57 26.44 5.02 -5.94
C ARG A 57 27.58 4.24 -6.60
N LEU A 58 27.30 3.51 -7.67
CA LEU A 58 28.28 2.76 -8.45
C LEU A 58 28.68 3.55 -9.70
N PRO A 59 29.85 3.25 -10.31
CA PRO A 59 30.22 3.85 -11.58
C PRO A 59 29.19 3.51 -12.67
N GLU A 60 28.73 4.54 -13.40
CA GLU A 60 27.86 4.40 -14.56
C GLU A 60 28.69 4.51 -15.84
N VAL A 61 28.49 3.57 -16.75
CA VAL A 61 29.12 3.56 -18.07
C VAL A 61 28.08 3.90 -19.11
N THR A 62 28.27 5.03 -19.80
CA THR A 62 27.31 5.54 -20.80
C THR A 62 27.99 5.68 -22.15
N LEU A 63 27.40 5.10 -23.20
CA LEU A 63 27.74 5.35 -24.58
C LEU A 63 26.71 6.30 -25.18
N THR A 64 27.15 7.49 -25.56
CA THR A 64 26.35 8.47 -26.27
C THR A 64 26.82 8.53 -27.72
N ALA A 65 25.92 8.29 -28.67
CA ALA A 65 26.23 8.41 -30.08
C ALA A 65 25.20 9.30 -30.75
N THR A 66 25.68 10.31 -31.46
CA THR A 66 24.86 11.11 -32.35
C THR A 66 24.92 10.48 -33.73
N LEU A 67 23.76 10.05 -34.24
CA LEU A 67 23.64 9.57 -35.61
C LEU A 67 24.04 10.69 -36.56
N PRO A 68 24.55 10.37 -37.80
CA PRO A 68 24.96 11.38 -38.72
C PRO A 68 23.90 12.49 -38.89
N SER A 69 24.28 13.70 -38.52
CA SER A 69 23.46 14.91 -38.67
C SER A 69 23.88 15.63 -39.92
N TYR A 70 22.96 15.76 -40.90
CA TYR A 70 23.21 16.52 -42.12
C TYR A 70 22.71 17.94 -41.94
N ASN A 71 23.62 18.90 -42.18
CA ASN A 71 23.34 20.34 -42.11
C ASN A 71 23.61 20.99 -43.45
N ASP A 72 22.63 21.66 -44.01
CA ASP A 72 22.76 22.56 -45.16
C ASP A 72 22.00 23.86 -44.83
N ARG A 73 22.73 24.82 -44.31
CA ARG A 73 22.16 26.10 -43.87
C ARG A 73 23.12 27.28 -44.02
N TYR A 74 22.58 28.47 -44.14
CA TYR A 74 23.33 29.71 -44.01
C TYR A 74 23.41 30.16 -42.55
N THR A 75 24.63 30.41 -42.07
CA THR A 75 24.87 31.00 -40.75
C THR A 75 25.52 32.34 -40.90
N SER A 76 25.01 33.36 -40.19
CA SER A 76 25.64 34.67 -40.18
C SER A 76 26.97 34.62 -39.43
N TYR A 77 28.01 35.09 -40.04
CA TYR A 77 29.35 35.20 -39.44
C TYR A 77 29.79 36.66 -39.51
N MET A 78 30.32 37.23 -38.46
CA MET A 78 30.91 38.55 -38.43
C MET A 78 32.39 38.44 -38.70
N ASN A 79 32.84 39.09 -39.81
CA ASN A 79 34.26 39.12 -40.19
C ASN A 79 35.07 40.02 -39.23
N SER A 80 36.41 39.92 -39.30
CA SER A 80 37.34 40.75 -38.51
C SER A 80 37.12 42.25 -38.67
N ASP A 81 36.51 42.67 -39.79
CA ASP A 81 36.22 44.05 -40.12
C ASP A 81 34.84 44.54 -39.61
N GLY A 82 34.12 43.67 -38.85
CA GLY A 82 32.81 44.01 -38.28
C GLY A 82 31.63 43.88 -39.24
N GLU A 83 31.81 43.34 -40.43
CA GLU A 83 30.75 43.10 -41.41
C GLU A 83 30.17 41.68 -41.25
N TYR A 84 28.82 41.56 -41.34
CA TYR A 84 28.13 40.28 -41.36
C TYR A 84 28.16 39.66 -42.75
N SER A 85 28.72 38.46 -42.88
CA SER A 85 28.60 37.61 -44.06
C SER A 85 27.78 36.37 -43.76
N PHE A 86 27.04 35.88 -44.76
CA PHE A 86 26.34 34.60 -44.65
C PHE A 86 27.22 33.51 -45.23
N VAL A 87 27.67 32.62 -44.34
CA VAL A 87 28.48 31.44 -44.72
C VAL A 87 27.54 30.26 -44.77
N ARG A 88 27.55 29.52 -45.87
CA ARG A 88 26.85 28.27 -46.01
C ARG A 88 27.59 27.23 -45.21
N THR A 89 26.90 26.54 -44.34
CA THR A 89 27.40 25.37 -43.63
C THR A 89 26.76 24.13 -44.26
N HIS A 90 27.57 23.36 -44.98
CA HIS A 90 27.13 22.14 -45.65
C HIS A 90 28.00 20.99 -45.19
N ASN A 91 27.57 20.30 -44.13
CA ASN A 91 28.35 19.26 -43.48
C ASN A 91 27.49 18.08 -42.96
N LEU A 92 28.15 16.98 -42.78
CA LEU A 92 27.66 15.77 -42.07
C LEU A 92 28.51 15.60 -40.82
N ASP A 93 27.87 15.58 -39.66
CA ASP A 93 28.50 15.40 -38.36
C ASP A 93 28.05 14.09 -37.73
N ALA A 94 28.98 13.36 -37.13
CA ALA A 94 28.69 12.19 -36.28
C ALA A 94 29.62 12.22 -35.07
N GLN A 95 29.09 11.90 -33.92
CA GLN A 95 29.84 11.89 -32.66
C GLN A 95 29.55 10.61 -31.88
N ALA A 96 30.59 10.07 -31.26
CA ALA A 96 30.46 8.99 -30.27
C ALA A 96 31.29 9.33 -29.03
N GLU A 97 30.71 9.18 -27.86
CA GLU A 97 31.37 9.37 -26.57
C GLU A 97 31.07 8.19 -25.67
N LEU A 98 32.10 7.59 -25.10
CA LEU A 98 32.00 6.62 -24.02
C LEU A 98 32.48 7.30 -22.73
N SER A 99 31.63 7.33 -21.71
CA SER A 99 31.95 7.94 -20.42
C SER A 99 31.71 6.98 -19.28
N VAL A 100 32.57 7.06 -18.28
CA VAL A 100 32.40 6.39 -16.97
C VAL A 100 32.30 7.49 -15.93
N SER A 101 31.12 7.63 -15.32
CA SER A 101 30.86 8.66 -14.30
C SER A 101 30.68 8.02 -12.93
N GLN A 102 31.21 8.66 -11.90
CA GLN A 102 31.10 8.24 -10.51
C GLN A 102 30.75 9.42 -9.62
N ASN A 103 29.65 9.30 -8.88
CA ASN A 103 29.30 10.22 -7.82
C ASN A 103 30.20 10.02 -6.60
N ILE A 104 30.60 11.12 -5.93
CA ILE A 104 31.44 11.10 -4.72
C ILE A 104 30.56 11.44 -3.50
N PRO A 105 30.00 10.44 -2.77
CA PRO A 105 29.06 10.68 -1.68
C PRO A 105 29.65 11.52 -0.55
N LEU A 106 30.97 11.48 -0.33
CA LEU A 106 31.64 12.20 0.73
C LEU A 106 31.59 13.72 0.53
N THR A 107 31.82 14.17 -0.71
CA THR A 107 31.94 15.62 -1.04
C THR A 107 30.74 16.17 -1.75
N GLY A 108 29.86 15.32 -2.31
CA GLY A 108 28.71 15.73 -3.11
C GLY A 108 29.08 16.11 -4.55
N GLY A 109 30.30 15.79 -5.00
CA GLY A 109 30.76 16.01 -6.37
C GLY A 109 30.62 14.76 -7.23
N SER A 110 31.09 14.87 -8.50
CA SER A 110 31.19 13.74 -9.43
C SER A 110 32.53 13.81 -10.17
N VAL A 111 33.03 12.65 -10.51
CA VAL A 111 34.19 12.48 -11.39
C VAL A 111 33.74 11.64 -12.59
N SER A 112 34.17 12.05 -13.80
CA SER A 112 33.93 11.29 -15.01
C SER A 112 35.20 11.12 -15.83
N LEU A 113 35.38 9.95 -16.42
CA LEU A 113 36.40 9.61 -17.38
C LEU A 113 35.71 9.37 -18.70
N SER A 114 36.03 10.14 -19.73
CA SER A 114 35.40 9.97 -21.04
C SER A 114 36.41 9.86 -22.16
N THR A 115 35.99 9.21 -23.25
CA THR A 115 36.64 9.20 -24.55
C THR A 115 35.62 9.54 -25.62
N SER A 116 35.98 10.43 -26.55
CA SER A 116 35.07 10.82 -27.65
C SER A 116 35.79 10.86 -28.99
N LEU A 117 34.98 10.65 -30.02
CA LEU A 117 35.38 10.80 -31.41
C LEU A 117 34.27 11.56 -32.15
N ASP A 118 34.67 12.69 -32.72
CA ASP A 118 33.79 13.50 -33.57
C ASP A 118 34.28 13.37 -35.02
N TYR A 119 33.38 13.10 -35.93
CA TYR A 119 33.59 13.05 -37.35
C TYR A 119 32.79 14.12 -38.03
N MET A 120 33.45 14.93 -38.85
CA MET A 120 32.82 15.96 -39.67
C MET A 120 33.23 15.79 -41.13
N ARG A 121 32.27 15.73 -42.03
CA ARG A 121 32.48 15.79 -43.46
C ARG A 121 31.91 17.09 -43.98
N GLN A 122 32.76 17.98 -44.48
CA GLN A 122 32.36 19.18 -45.21
C GLN A 122 32.18 18.85 -46.70
N PHE A 123 31.13 19.38 -47.32
CA PHE A 123 30.82 19.15 -48.75
C PHE A 123 31.27 20.31 -49.66
N GLU A 124 31.71 21.44 -49.10
CA GLU A 124 32.22 22.59 -49.82
C GLU A 124 33.71 22.46 -50.13
N ASP A 125 34.22 23.21 -51.12
CA ASP A 125 35.63 23.27 -51.52
C ASP A 125 36.32 21.92 -51.81
N GLY A 126 35.61 21.03 -52.52
CA GLY A 126 36.14 19.72 -52.90
C GLY A 126 35.94 18.62 -51.88
N GLY A 127 35.31 18.91 -50.76
CA GLY A 127 34.94 17.97 -49.70
C GLY A 127 36.13 17.59 -48.82
N SER A 128 36.02 17.75 -47.52
CA SER A 128 37.05 17.34 -46.57
C SER A 128 36.45 16.57 -45.41
N ASN A 129 37.18 15.53 -44.98
CA ASN A 129 36.88 14.83 -43.74
C ASN A 129 37.73 15.43 -42.62
N ARG A 130 37.16 15.53 -41.42
CA ARG A 130 37.90 15.91 -40.21
C ARG A 130 37.50 15.02 -39.08
N PHE A 131 38.47 14.63 -38.31
CA PHE A 131 38.29 13.85 -37.07
C PHE A 131 38.81 14.69 -35.91
N LEU A 132 38.01 14.76 -34.83
CA LEU A 132 38.47 15.25 -33.54
C LEU A 132 38.37 14.09 -32.56
N SER A 133 39.50 13.67 -32.01
CA SER A 133 39.56 12.64 -31.00
C SER A 133 39.87 13.25 -29.65
N ILE A 134 39.22 12.76 -28.62
CA ILE A 134 39.55 12.98 -27.22
C ILE A 134 39.76 11.58 -26.61
N PRO A 135 40.96 11.00 -26.72
CA PRO A 135 41.20 9.64 -26.25
C PRO A 135 40.97 9.46 -24.77
N VAL A 136 41.23 10.48 -23.96
CA VAL A 136 41.01 10.48 -22.52
C VAL A 136 40.73 11.90 -22.04
N ALA A 137 39.62 12.06 -21.33
CA ALA A 137 39.30 13.27 -20.57
C ALA A 137 38.83 12.89 -19.18
N LEU A 138 39.48 13.42 -18.15
CA LEU A 138 39.06 13.33 -16.76
C LEU A 138 38.40 14.64 -16.36
N THR A 139 37.13 14.55 -15.93
CA THR A 139 36.34 15.70 -15.52
C THR A 139 35.95 15.57 -14.05
N LEU A 140 36.18 16.61 -13.26
CA LEU A 140 35.73 16.74 -11.89
C LEU A 140 34.72 17.89 -11.77
N GLN A 141 33.55 17.58 -11.21
CA GLN A 141 32.56 18.60 -10.85
C GLN A 141 32.33 18.55 -9.33
N GLN A 142 32.69 19.64 -8.64
CA GLN A 142 32.62 19.66 -7.18
C GLN A 142 31.89 20.94 -6.69
N PRO A 143 30.69 20.79 -6.07
CA PRO A 143 30.09 21.88 -5.31
C PRO A 143 30.89 22.11 -4.02
N ILE A 144 31.32 23.36 -3.78
CA ILE A 144 32.14 23.69 -2.59
C ILE A 144 31.26 24.10 -1.41
N PHE A 145 30.19 24.88 -1.64
CA PHE A 145 29.30 25.37 -0.58
C PHE A 145 27.84 24.95 -0.77
N GLY A 146 27.54 24.03 -1.70
CA GLY A 146 26.22 23.47 -1.89
C GLY A 146 25.87 22.44 -0.81
N VAL A 147 24.59 22.06 -0.73
CA VAL A 147 24.19 20.91 0.06
C VAL A 147 24.70 19.63 -0.61
N ASN A 148 25.26 18.72 0.20
CA ASN A 148 25.60 17.38 -0.27
C ASN A 148 24.34 16.50 -0.24
N THR A 149 23.69 16.34 -1.41
CA THR A 149 22.46 15.54 -1.58
C THR A 149 22.71 14.08 -1.23
N PHE A 150 23.82 13.48 -1.70
CA PHE A 150 24.14 12.08 -1.43
C PHE A 150 24.25 11.75 0.06
N LYS A 151 24.70 12.71 0.86
CA LYS A 151 24.75 12.55 2.31
C LYS A 151 23.35 12.51 2.93
N TRP A 152 22.41 13.31 2.42
CA TRP A 152 21.03 13.31 2.89
C TRP A 152 20.29 12.07 2.39
N ASP A 153 20.46 11.71 1.14
CA ASP A 153 19.86 10.51 0.54
C ASP A 153 20.32 9.25 1.30
N SER A 154 21.60 9.21 1.73
CA SER A 154 22.12 8.11 2.55
C SER A 154 21.46 7.96 3.93
N ARG A 155 20.78 8.99 4.41
CA ARG A 155 20.02 8.97 5.67
C ARG A 155 18.54 8.72 5.44
N ILE A 156 17.98 9.28 4.36
CA ILE A 156 16.55 9.24 4.06
C ILE A 156 16.15 7.91 3.42
N GLU A 157 16.89 7.46 2.40
CA GLU A 157 16.50 6.28 1.61
C GLU A 157 16.46 4.96 2.42
N PRO A 158 17.39 4.68 3.35
CA PRO A 158 17.24 3.51 4.22
C PRO A 158 15.98 3.55 5.08
N VAL A 159 15.61 4.73 5.61
CA VAL A 159 14.41 4.88 6.43
C VAL A 159 13.15 4.71 5.56
N ARG A 160 13.14 5.27 4.34
CA ARG A 160 12.05 5.10 3.37
C ARG A 160 11.82 3.62 3.03
N PHE A 161 12.88 2.87 2.82
CA PHE A 161 12.75 1.44 2.55
C PHE A 161 12.27 0.65 3.77
N GLN A 162 12.72 1.00 4.99
CA GLN A 162 12.21 0.38 6.21
C GLN A 162 10.73 0.74 6.46
N GLU A 163 10.32 1.97 6.15
CA GLU A 163 8.91 2.38 6.17
C GLU A 163 8.07 1.54 5.20
N ALA A 164 8.54 1.35 3.96
CA ALA A 164 7.85 0.53 2.96
C ALA A 164 7.71 -0.93 3.39
N LYS A 165 8.73 -1.50 4.05
CA LYS A 165 8.65 -2.85 4.63
C LYS A 165 7.57 -2.95 5.70
N ALA A 166 7.56 -1.99 6.63
CA ALA A 166 6.54 -1.94 7.68
C ALA A 166 5.14 -1.66 7.10
N ALA A 167 5.05 -0.86 6.01
CA ALA A 167 3.80 -0.60 5.31
C ALA A 167 3.22 -1.87 4.69
N PHE A 168 4.05 -2.69 4.06
CA PHE A 168 3.65 -3.99 3.51
C PHE A 168 3.09 -4.93 4.60
N LEU A 169 3.81 -5.06 5.71
CA LEU A 169 3.35 -5.89 6.83
C LEU A 169 2.03 -5.38 7.42
N SER A 170 1.90 -4.05 7.59
CA SER A 170 0.65 -3.43 8.04
C SER A 170 -0.49 -3.68 7.05
N ALA A 171 -0.25 -3.54 5.73
CA ALA A 171 -1.25 -3.79 4.70
C ALA A 171 -1.70 -5.27 4.69
N THR A 172 -0.78 -6.21 4.93
CA THR A 172 -1.11 -7.64 5.04
C THR A 172 -2.02 -7.92 6.25
N GLU A 173 -1.80 -7.25 7.39
CA GLU A 173 -2.71 -7.34 8.54
C GLU A 173 -4.03 -6.57 8.30
N ASP A 174 -4.02 -5.49 7.52
CA ASP A 174 -5.24 -4.76 7.12
C ASP A 174 -6.10 -5.61 6.17
N VAL A 175 -5.50 -6.44 5.29
CA VAL A 175 -6.21 -7.47 4.50
C VAL A 175 -6.90 -8.48 5.43
N ALA A 176 -6.21 -8.95 6.48
CA ALA A 176 -6.81 -9.83 7.46
C ALA A 176 -8.00 -9.15 8.19
N LEU A 177 -7.87 -7.87 8.56
CA LEU A 177 -8.94 -7.09 9.17
C LEU A 177 -10.17 -6.95 8.24
N THR A 178 -9.94 -6.69 6.95
CA THR A 178 -11.01 -6.65 5.94
C THR A 178 -11.68 -8.02 5.79
N THR A 179 -10.90 -9.09 5.82
CA THR A 179 -11.42 -10.47 5.80
C THR A 179 -12.30 -10.75 7.00
N VAL A 180 -11.87 -10.35 8.21
CA VAL A 180 -12.69 -10.46 9.44
C VAL A 180 -14.03 -9.76 9.26
N ASN A 181 -14.04 -8.55 8.69
CA ASN A 181 -15.27 -7.81 8.46
C ASN A 181 -16.24 -8.56 7.54
N TYR A 182 -15.77 -9.00 6.38
CA TYR A 182 -16.62 -9.72 5.40
C TYR A 182 -17.05 -11.09 5.90
N PHE A 183 -16.14 -11.81 6.58
CA PHE A 183 -16.43 -13.12 7.16
C PHE A 183 -17.54 -13.04 8.22
N PHE A 184 -17.43 -12.12 9.18
CA PHE A 184 -18.46 -11.97 10.24
C PHE A 184 -19.74 -11.36 9.71
N THR A 185 -19.72 -10.55 8.63
CA THR A 185 -20.91 -10.12 7.93
C THR A 185 -21.65 -11.33 7.36
N LEU A 186 -20.93 -12.24 6.70
CA LEU A 186 -21.50 -13.48 6.18
C LEU A 186 -22.01 -14.41 7.31
N VAL A 187 -21.26 -14.54 8.40
CA VAL A 187 -21.71 -15.30 9.59
C VAL A 187 -23.03 -14.75 10.11
N MET A 188 -23.14 -13.44 10.24
CA MET A 188 -24.37 -12.79 10.72
C MET A 188 -25.55 -13.01 9.78
N SER A 189 -25.35 -12.88 8.47
CA SER A 189 -26.40 -13.12 7.47
C SER A 189 -26.80 -14.57 7.41
N HIS A 190 -25.87 -15.49 7.55
CA HIS A 190 -26.16 -16.94 7.63
C HIS A 190 -27.00 -17.28 8.86
N GLU A 191 -26.66 -16.73 10.02
CA GLU A 191 -27.41 -16.93 11.25
C GLU A 191 -28.80 -16.26 11.17
N ASN A 192 -28.92 -15.07 10.56
CA ASN A 192 -30.21 -14.42 10.37
C ASN A 192 -31.16 -15.27 9.52
N VAL A 193 -30.66 -15.94 8.47
CA VAL A 193 -31.47 -16.88 7.68
C VAL A 193 -31.90 -18.09 8.51
N ALA A 194 -31.01 -18.62 9.34
CA ALA A 194 -31.33 -19.73 10.26
C ALA A 194 -32.41 -19.34 11.25
N ILE A 195 -32.30 -18.15 11.86
CA ILE A 195 -33.28 -17.57 12.77
C ILE A 195 -34.62 -17.36 12.04
N ALA A 196 -34.63 -16.71 10.87
CA ALA A 196 -35.85 -16.44 10.12
C ALA A 196 -36.56 -17.74 9.68
N ARG A 197 -35.80 -18.76 9.27
CA ARG A 197 -36.36 -20.10 8.95
C ARG A 197 -37.02 -20.74 10.15
N GLN A 198 -36.35 -20.70 11.32
CA GLN A 198 -36.90 -21.23 12.56
C GLN A 198 -38.16 -20.48 12.99
N ASN A 199 -38.16 -19.13 12.83
CA ASN A 199 -39.29 -18.31 13.17
C ASN A 199 -40.50 -18.57 12.25
N LEU A 200 -40.29 -18.77 10.95
CA LEU A 200 -41.34 -19.18 10.03
C LEU A 200 -41.94 -20.53 10.41
N GLU A 201 -41.09 -21.54 10.68
CA GLU A 201 -41.56 -22.87 11.11
C GLU A 201 -42.38 -22.81 12.42
N ASN A 202 -41.96 -21.96 13.37
CA ASN A 202 -42.68 -21.73 14.61
C ASN A 202 -44.03 -21.01 14.37
N ALA A 203 -44.04 -19.99 13.50
CA ALA A 203 -45.27 -19.26 13.15
C ALA A 203 -46.30 -20.18 12.47
N ASP A 204 -45.86 -21.06 11.56
CA ASP A 204 -46.73 -22.06 10.91
C ASP A 204 -47.35 -23.02 11.95
N LYS A 205 -46.54 -23.54 12.90
CA LYS A 205 -47.02 -24.41 13.97
C LYS A 205 -48.06 -23.71 14.85
N LEU A 206 -47.80 -22.46 15.24
CA LEU A 206 -48.69 -21.66 16.05
C LEU A 206 -49.99 -21.35 15.32
N TYR A 207 -49.92 -21.01 14.03
CA TYR A 207 -51.10 -20.79 13.20
C TYR A 207 -51.97 -22.04 13.08
N ALA A 208 -51.36 -23.21 12.85
CA ALA A 208 -52.10 -24.48 12.79
C ALA A 208 -52.82 -24.78 14.12
N VAL A 209 -52.17 -24.56 15.25
CA VAL A 209 -52.82 -24.70 16.60
C VAL A 209 -53.95 -23.67 16.78
N ALA A 210 -53.74 -22.44 16.32
CA ALA A 210 -54.76 -21.38 16.39
C ALA A 210 -56.03 -21.73 15.58
N VAL A 211 -55.87 -22.31 14.39
CA VAL A 211 -56.99 -22.80 13.54
C VAL A 211 -57.83 -23.82 14.29
N GLU A 212 -57.21 -24.81 14.96
CA GLU A 212 -57.96 -25.82 15.74
C GLU A 212 -58.61 -25.22 16.99
N LYS A 213 -57.95 -24.33 17.72
CA LYS A 213 -58.53 -23.61 18.89
C LYS A 213 -59.70 -22.74 18.46
N ARG A 214 -59.67 -22.12 17.27
CA ARG A 214 -60.79 -21.34 16.73
C ARG A 214 -62.01 -22.22 16.44
N LYS A 215 -61.80 -23.39 15.83
CA LYS A 215 -62.88 -24.36 15.60
C LYS A 215 -63.55 -24.77 16.89
N MET A 216 -62.78 -24.90 18.00
CA MET A 216 -63.29 -25.18 19.32
C MET A 216 -63.88 -23.97 20.08
N GLY A 217 -63.88 -22.76 19.47
CA GLY A 217 -64.39 -21.54 20.09
C GLY A 217 -63.52 -20.96 21.20
N GLN A 218 -62.22 -21.39 21.29
CA GLN A 218 -61.32 -20.98 22.38
C GLN A 218 -60.56 -19.69 22.11
N ILE A 219 -60.49 -19.21 20.86
CA ILE A 219 -59.86 -17.94 20.48
C ILE A 219 -60.77 -17.12 19.57
N SER A 220 -60.54 -15.81 19.52
CA SER A 220 -61.26 -14.88 18.65
C SER A 220 -60.80 -14.98 17.18
N GLU A 221 -61.66 -14.47 16.25
CA GLU A 221 -61.30 -14.32 14.86
C GLU A 221 -60.10 -13.39 14.67
N ASN A 222 -60.02 -12.33 15.50
CA ASN A 222 -58.93 -11.39 15.50
C ASN A 222 -57.58 -12.04 15.87
N ASP A 223 -57.57 -12.94 16.85
CA ASP A 223 -56.38 -13.70 17.25
C ASP A 223 -55.92 -14.62 16.14
N LEU A 224 -56.84 -15.27 15.42
CA LEU A 224 -56.50 -16.09 14.28
C LEU A 224 -55.88 -15.25 13.15
N ARG A 225 -56.45 -14.09 12.83
CA ARG A 225 -55.90 -13.18 11.81
C ARG A 225 -54.54 -12.63 12.21
N GLN A 226 -54.28 -12.38 13.49
CA GLN A 226 -52.98 -12.02 14.00
C GLN A 226 -51.93 -13.13 13.76
N MET A 227 -52.29 -14.40 13.97
CA MET A 227 -51.40 -15.52 13.71
C MET A 227 -51.11 -15.68 12.21
N GLU A 228 -52.11 -15.45 11.35
CA GLU A 228 -51.95 -15.44 9.90
C GLU A 228 -50.97 -14.34 9.45
N LEU A 229 -51.09 -13.12 9.99
CA LEU A 229 -50.15 -12.03 9.74
C LEU A 229 -48.73 -12.38 10.18
N ASN A 230 -48.56 -13.00 11.36
CA ASN A 230 -47.25 -13.40 11.85
C ASN A 230 -46.55 -14.40 10.91
N VAL A 231 -47.31 -15.30 10.25
CA VAL A 231 -46.75 -16.20 9.21
C VAL A 231 -46.29 -15.43 7.98
N LEU A 232 -47.09 -14.47 7.52
CA LEU A 232 -46.73 -13.65 6.35
C LEU A 232 -45.51 -12.76 6.62
N ASP A 233 -45.42 -12.19 7.83
CA ASP A 233 -44.29 -11.39 8.27
C ASP A 233 -43.01 -12.26 8.33
N ALA A 234 -43.08 -13.45 8.93
CA ALA A 234 -41.97 -14.38 9.01
C ALA A 234 -41.50 -14.86 7.64
N GLN A 235 -42.42 -15.05 6.65
CA GLN A 235 -42.08 -15.40 5.29
C GLN A 235 -41.41 -14.25 4.55
N SER A 236 -41.84 -13.01 4.79
CA SER A 236 -41.19 -11.81 4.25
C SER A 236 -39.77 -11.66 4.80
N ASP A 237 -39.59 -11.82 6.12
CA ASP A 237 -38.27 -11.74 6.78
C ASP A 237 -37.29 -12.81 6.24
N LEU A 238 -37.75 -14.04 6.04
CA LEU A 238 -36.92 -15.09 5.46
C LEU A 238 -36.48 -14.75 4.02
N THR A 239 -37.36 -14.15 3.24
CA THR A 239 -37.05 -13.73 1.86
C THR A 239 -35.99 -12.63 1.87
N GLU A 240 -36.12 -11.63 2.74
CA GLU A 240 -35.16 -10.52 2.89
C GLU A 240 -33.80 -11.03 3.40
N CYS A 241 -33.77 -11.82 4.47
CA CYS A 241 -32.54 -12.42 5.00
C CYS A 241 -31.83 -13.30 3.97
N SER A 242 -32.59 -14.07 3.16
CA SER A 242 -32.02 -14.91 2.11
C SER A 242 -31.40 -14.09 0.97
N SER A 243 -31.99 -12.92 0.66
CA SER A 243 -31.41 -12.00 -0.34
C SER A 243 -30.14 -11.35 0.19
N THR A 244 -30.13 -10.93 1.46
CA THR A 244 -28.94 -10.36 2.14
C THR A 244 -27.80 -11.36 2.18
N LEU A 245 -28.08 -12.62 2.56
CA LEU A 245 -27.07 -13.69 2.56
C LEU A 245 -26.41 -13.88 1.19
N LYS A 246 -27.19 -13.86 0.11
CA LYS A 246 -26.63 -13.98 -1.25
C LYS A 246 -25.70 -12.82 -1.59
N SER A 247 -26.06 -11.59 -1.19
CA SER A 247 -25.24 -10.40 -1.41
C SER A 247 -23.93 -10.46 -0.62
N ASP A 248 -23.99 -10.84 0.66
CA ASP A 248 -22.82 -10.90 1.53
C ASP A 248 -21.88 -12.06 1.11
N MET A 249 -22.46 -13.19 0.70
CA MET A 249 -21.71 -14.29 0.11
C MET A 249 -20.99 -13.88 -1.19
N PHE A 250 -21.65 -13.13 -2.06
CA PHE A 250 -21.03 -12.60 -3.27
C PHE A 250 -19.86 -11.67 -2.92
N THR A 251 -20.03 -10.79 -1.92
CA THR A 251 -19.00 -9.86 -1.47
C THR A 251 -17.75 -10.60 -0.97
N LEU A 252 -17.91 -11.60 -0.11
CA LEU A 252 -16.77 -12.38 0.39
C LEU A 252 -16.13 -13.22 -0.71
N ARG A 253 -16.91 -13.87 -1.60
CA ARG A 253 -16.38 -14.62 -2.74
C ARG A 253 -15.54 -13.73 -3.67
N SER A 254 -16.08 -12.56 -4.03
CA SER A 254 -15.37 -11.59 -4.86
C SER A 254 -14.06 -11.12 -4.22
N PHE A 255 -14.06 -10.90 -2.91
CA PHE A 255 -12.85 -10.49 -2.17
C PHE A 255 -11.79 -11.60 -2.10
N LEU A 256 -12.22 -12.87 -2.01
CA LEU A 256 -11.33 -14.03 -1.97
C LEU A 256 -10.99 -14.58 -3.38
N ASP A 257 -11.45 -13.95 -4.45
CA ASP A 257 -11.29 -14.39 -5.83
C ASP A 257 -11.80 -15.84 -6.05
N LEU A 258 -12.93 -16.17 -5.44
CA LEU A 258 -13.59 -17.48 -5.57
C LEU A 258 -14.63 -17.45 -6.69
N GLY A 259 -14.79 -18.59 -7.39
CA GLY A 259 -15.79 -18.75 -8.45
C GLY A 259 -17.24 -18.60 -7.97
N GLU A 260 -18.15 -18.25 -8.87
CA GLU A 260 -19.58 -18.07 -8.56
C GLU A 260 -20.30 -19.37 -8.14
N ASP A 261 -19.73 -20.53 -8.47
CA ASP A 261 -20.24 -21.87 -8.16
C ASP A 261 -19.92 -22.33 -6.73
N VAL A 262 -19.18 -21.55 -5.94
CA VAL A 262 -18.82 -21.89 -4.56
C VAL A 262 -19.85 -21.34 -3.59
N GLU A 263 -20.48 -22.20 -2.80
CA GLU A 263 -21.33 -21.83 -1.67
C GLU A 263 -20.51 -21.90 -0.38
N ILE A 264 -20.30 -20.73 0.27
CA ILE A 264 -19.49 -20.63 1.48
C ILE A 264 -20.39 -20.87 2.69
N VAL A 265 -20.03 -21.86 3.50
CA VAL A 265 -20.61 -22.11 4.81
C VAL A 265 -19.62 -21.66 5.88
N PRO A 266 -19.82 -20.50 6.54
CA PRO A 266 -18.86 -20.00 7.52
C PRO A 266 -18.92 -20.82 8.81
N VAL A 267 -17.73 -21.18 9.32
CA VAL A 267 -17.57 -21.86 10.61
C VAL A 267 -17.24 -20.82 11.68
N VAL A 268 -18.14 -20.64 12.63
CA VAL A 268 -17.95 -19.66 13.72
C VAL A 268 -16.78 -20.10 14.61
N PRO A 269 -15.78 -19.25 14.89
CA PRO A 269 -14.67 -19.60 15.78
C PRO A 269 -15.17 -19.83 17.21
N GLU A 270 -14.91 -21.01 17.76
CA GLU A 270 -15.30 -21.34 19.14
C GLU A 270 -14.23 -20.94 20.16
N THR A 271 -12.97 -20.90 19.74
CA THR A 271 -11.83 -20.53 20.58
C THR A 271 -11.31 -19.16 20.24
N ILE A 272 -10.97 -18.40 21.28
CA ILE A 272 -10.37 -17.07 21.15
C ILE A 272 -8.95 -17.10 21.77
N PRO A 273 -7.98 -16.36 21.21
CA PRO A 273 -6.66 -16.22 21.79
C PRO A 273 -6.72 -15.63 23.21
N ALA A 274 -6.04 -16.29 24.14
CA ALA A 274 -5.93 -15.80 25.52
C ALA A 274 -4.68 -14.91 25.63
N ALA A 275 -4.81 -13.63 25.28
CA ALA A 275 -3.70 -12.68 25.37
C ALA A 275 -4.07 -11.51 26.29
N HIS A 276 -3.17 -11.16 27.19
CA HIS A 276 -3.26 -9.95 27.99
C HIS A 276 -2.31 -8.88 27.41
N ILE A 277 -2.90 -7.88 26.75
CA ILE A 277 -2.15 -6.83 26.07
C ILE A 277 -2.22 -5.57 26.92
N THR A 278 -1.07 -5.06 27.37
CA THR A 278 -0.98 -3.80 28.08
C THR A 278 -0.67 -2.64 27.11
N TYR A 279 -1.13 -1.45 27.45
CA TYR A 279 -0.83 -0.28 26.62
C TYR A 279 0.69 -0.01 26.49
N ALA A 280 1.44 -0.21 27.58
CA ALA A 280 2.89 0.01 27.57
C ALA A 280 3.62 -0.93 26.60
N ASP A 281 3.29 -2.23 26.61
CA ASP A 281 3.87 -3.19 25.67
C ASP A 281 3.42 -2.92 24.22
N ALA A 282 2.14 -2.65 24.01
CA ALA A 282 1.62 -2.33 22.68
C ALA A 282 2.27 -1.07 22.10
N LEU A 283 2.49 -0.03 22.91
CA LEU A 283 3.16 1.19 22.47
C LEU A 283 4.63 0.96 22.12
N GLU A 284 5.36 0.20 22.94
CA GLU A 284 6.75 -0.16 22.68
C GLU A 284 6.87 -0.89 21.32
N ARG A 285 6.06 -1.91 21.11
CA ARG A 285 6.03 -2.69 19.85
C ARG A 285 5.65 -1.82 18.65
N ALA A 286 4.61 -0.99 18.80
CA ALA A 286 4.17 -0.11 17.75
C ALA A 286 5.25 0.89 17.34
N LEU A 287 5.95 1.51 18.28
CA LEU A 287 7.03 2.46 17.99
C LEU A 287 8.26 1.77 17.38
N ALA A 288 8.53 0.51 17.74
CA ALA A 288 9.61 -0.26 17.15
C ALA A 288 9.33 -0.70 15.70
N ASN A 289 8.13 -1.22 15.42
CA ASN A 289 7.84 -1.99 14.21
C ASN A 289 6.99 -1.24 13.20
N ASN A 290 6.06 -0.36 13.63
CA ASN A 290 5.06 0.23 12.77
C ASN A 290 5.64 1.20 11.73
N LYS A 291 5.00 1.26 10.55
CA LYS A 291 5.28 2.25 9.50
C LYS A 291 5.22 3.69 9.99
N PHE A 292 4.34 3.99 10.96
CA PHE A 292 4.12 5.33 11.48
C PHE A 292 5.41 5.94 12.09
N ALA A 293 6.12 5.20 12.94
CA ALA A 293 7.37 5.67 13.54
C ALA A 293 8.46 5.93 12.49
N LYS A 294 8.54 5.07 11.46
CA LYS A 294 9.47 5.24 10.34
C LYS A 294 9.10 6.45 9.47
N ASN A 295 7.80 6.66 9.22
CA ASN A 295 7.28 7.82 8.49
C ASN A 295 7.62 9.14 9.20
N ILE A 296 7.41 9.23 10.52
CA ILE A 296 7.79 10.40 11.32
C ILE A 296 9.29 10.69 11.16
N CYS A 297 10.14 9.69 11.31
CA CYS A 297 11.58 9.84 11.18
C CYS A 297 11.98 10.32 9.77
N ARG A 298 11.42 9.75 8.70
CA ARG A 298 11.68 10.17 7.33
C ARG A 298 11.25 11.61 7.08
N ARG A 299 10.02 11.98 7.45
CA ARG A 299 9.49 13.35 7.25
C ARG A 299 10.30 14.40 8.02
N GLN A 300 10.80 14.06 9.20
CA GLN A 300 11.71 14.93 9.95
C GLN A 300 13.03 15.13 9.19
N LEU A 301 13.65 14.05 8.70
CA LEU A 301 14.88 14.12 7.90
C LEU A 301 14.68 14.92 6.59
N GLU A 302 13.56 14.75 5.92
CA GLU A 302 13.21 15.49 4.70
C GLU A 302 13.03 16.99 4.99
N ALA A 303 12.39 17.35 6.10
CA ALA A 303 12.24 18.75 6.51
C ALA A 303 13.59 19.39 6.86
N ASP A 304 14.48 18.67 7.52
CA ASP A 304 15.85 19.12 7.81
C ASP A 304 16.68 19.26 6.53
N TYR A 305 16.51 18.34 5.57
CA TYR A 305 17.15 18.42 4.26
C TYR A 305 16.74 19.67 3.48
N GLU A 306 15.44 20.01 3.43
CA GLU A 306 14.97 21.21 2.73
C GLU A 306 15.53 22.50 3.35
N VAL A 307 15.71 22.57 4.68
CA VAL A 307 16.39 23.69 5.34
C VAL A 307 17.88 23.73 4.96
N ALA A 308 18.56 22.58 4.97
CA ALA A 308 19.97 22.49 4.60
C ALA A 308 20.17 22.90 3.12
N LYS A 309 19.28 22.49 2.22
CA LYS A 309 19.27 22.81 0.81
C LYS A 309 19.08 24.34 0.59
N ALA A 310 18.06 24.93 1.23
CA ALA A 310 17.82 26.36 1.14
C ALA A 310 19.00 27.19 1.67
N LYS A 311 19.70 26.72 2.72
CA LYS A 311 20.94 27.36 3.24
C LYS A 311 22.11 27.17 2.28
N GLY A 312 22.27 25.99 1.68
CA GLY A 312 23.30 25.70 0.68
C GLY A 312 23.17 26.58 -0.56
N ASP A 313 21.94 26.84 -1.00
CA ASP A 313 21.62 27.67 -2.16
C ASP A 313 21.92 29.16 -1.97
N LEU A 314 22.20 29.61 -0.74
CA LEU A 314 22.62 31.00 -0.50
C LEU A 314 23.98 31.32 -1.14
N ARG A 315 24.87 30.35 -1.21
CA ARG A 315 26.24 30.50 -1.72
C ARG A 315 26.58 29.28 -2.58
N GLN A 316 26.45 29.39 -3.88
CA GLN A 316 26.82 28.29 -4.78
C GLN A 316 28.18 28.61 -5.42
N ILE A 317 29.19 27.85 -5.09
CA ILE A 317 30.45 27.81 -5.78
C ILE A 317 30.59 26.38 -6.35
N LYS A 318 30.82 26.30 -7.66
CA LYS A 318 31.08 25.05 -8.36
C LYS A 318 32.48 25.10 -8.91
N LEU A 319 33.25 24.08 -8.60
CA LEU A 319 34.53 23.84 -9.22
C LEU A 319 34.30 22.85 -10.37
N TYR A 320 34.75 23.23 -11.54
CA TYR A 320 34.85 22.35 -12.68
C TYR A 320 36.33 22.26 -13.07
N ALA A 321 36.83 21.05 -13.20
CA ALA A 321 38.19 20.80 -13.66
C ALA A 321 38.17 19.68 -14.69
N GLN A 322 38.82 19.90 -15.80
CA GLN A 322 38.98 18.89 -16.86
C GLN A 322 40.41 18.83 -17.28
N ALA A 323 40.95 17.61 -17.46
CA ALA A 323 42.25 17.37 -17.98
C ALA A 323 42.21 16.18 -18.95
N GLY A 324 42.88 16.29 -20.07
CA GLY A 324 42.83 15.23 -21.07
C GLY A 324 43.78 15.50 -22.25
N PHE A 325 43.57 14.71 -23.29
CA PHE A 325 44.30 14.86 -24.55
C PHE A 325 43.31 14.99 -25.69
N THR A 326 43.63 15.81 -26.68
CA THR A 326 42.82 16.00 -27.88
C THR A 326 43.70 15.96 -29.10
N GLY A 327 43.23 15.39 -30.19
CA GLY A 327 43.89 15.38 -31.49
C GLY A 327 42.90 15.68 -32.61
N THR A 328 43.36 16.36 -33.67
CA THR A 328 42.52 16.66 -34.83
C THR A 328 43.34 16.45 -36.09
N ASP A 329 42.77 15.76 -37.06
CA ASP A 329 43.38 15.55 -38.38
C ASP A 329 42.31 15.19 -39.41
N HIS A 330 42.72 15.14 -40.70
CA HIS A 330 41.87 14.69 -41.80
C HIS A 330 41.76 13.17 -41.91
N ARG A 331 42.67 12.44 -41.27
CA ARG A 331 42.66 10.98 -41.18
C ARG A 331 42.45 10.53 -39.77
N PHE A 332 41.67 9.49 -39.60
CA PHE A 332 41.37 8.90 -38.29
C PHE A 332 42.61 8.53 -37.47
N GLU A 333 43.58 7.84 -38.10
CA GLU A 333 44.82 7.37 -37.45
C GLU A 333 45.66 8.55 -36.94
N ASP A 334 45.77 9.63 -37.72
CA ASP A 334 46.54 10.83 -37.41
C ASP A 334 45.92 11.65 -36.27
N ALA A 335 44.59 11.65 -36.16
CA ALA A 335 43.89 12.26 -35.06
C ALA A 335 44.20 11.64 -33.70
N TYR A 336 44.62 10.36 -33.65
CA TYR A 336 45.06 9.69 -32.43
C TYR A 336 46.59 9.70 -32.23
N SER A 337 47.36 10.08 -33.22
CA SER A 337 48.85 10.07 -33.14
C SER A 337 49.44 11.41 -32.72
N ARG A 338 48.76 12.55 -33.04
CA ARG A 338 49.26 13.91 -32.78
C ARG A 338 48.46 14.57 -31.65
N LEU A 339 48.50 13.96 -30.48
CA LEU A 339 47.75 14.42 -29.34
C LEU A 339 48.36 15.68 -28.70
N ARG A 340 47.50 16.60 -28.27
CA ARG A 340 47.85 17.79 -27.49
C ARG A 340 47.18 17.69 -26.13
N GLY A 341 47.92 18.10 -25.09
CA GLY A 341 47.32 18.24 -23.76
C GLY A 341 46.23 19.27 -23.77
N ASN A 342 45.08 18.92 -23.26
CA ASN A 342 43.92 19.81 -23.03
C ASN A 342 43.68 19.91 -21.54
N GLN A 343 43.74 21.11 -20.98
CA GLN A 343 43.49 21.36 -19.57
C GLN A 343 42.57 22.55 -19.46
N LEU A 344 41.47 22.34 -18.77
CA LEU A 344 40.52 23.39 -18.42
C LEU A 344 40.26 23.33 -16.94
N ILE A 345 40.50 24.42 -16.23
CA ILE A 345 40.13 24.60 -14.84
C ILE A 345 39.24 25.82 -14.79
N GLU A 346 38.01 25.60 -14.42
CA GLU A 346 37.00 26.65 -14.31
C GLU A 346 36.44 26.66 -12.89
N VAL A 347 36.42 27.81 -12.27
CA VAL A 347 35.75 28.03 -11.00
C VAL A 347 34.53 28.90 -11.25
N GLY A 348 33.39 28.27 -11.31
CA GLY A 348 32.11 28.96 -11.45
C GLY A 348 31.65 29.52 -10.11
N LEU A 349 31.54 30.83 -10.00
CA LEU A 349 30.99 31.54 -8.84
C LEU A 349 29.69 32.22 -9.26
N SER A 350 28.58 31.80 -8.65
CA SER A 350 27.27 32.46 -8.86
C SER A 350 26.79 33.07 -7.54
N ILE A 351 27.05 34.37 -7.38
CA ILE A 351 26.58 35.13 -6.22
C ILE A 351 25.58 36.19 -6.73
N PRO A 352 24.32 36.15 -6.32
CA PRO A 352 23.41 37.24 -6.63
C PRO A 352 23.82 38.49 -5.79
N LEU A 353 24.15 39.53 -6.46
CA LEU A 353 24.51 40.80 -5.79
C LEU A 353 23.29 41.52 -5.22
N VAL A 354 22.17 41.43 -5.92
CA VAL A 354 20.89 42.01 -5.52
C VAL A 354 19.78 41.02 -5.87
N ASP A 355 19.17 40.42 -4.85
CA ASP A 355 18.04 39.48 -5.00
C ASP A 355 16.81 39.90 -4.20
N TRP A 356 16.85 41.14 -3.66
CA TRP A 356 15.78 41.74 -2.85
C TRP A 356 15.33 40.85 -1.68
N GLY A 357 16.23 40.01 -1.17
CA GLY A 357 15.97 39.10 -0.06
C GLY A 357 15.32 37.78 -0.44
N LYS A 358 15.15 37.46 -1.75
CA LYS A 358 14.52 36.26 -2.26
C LYS A 358 15.13 34.98 -1.66
N ARG A 359 16.45 34.85 -1.64
CA ARG A 359 17.12 33.65 -1.11
C ARG A 359 17.00 33.54 0.41
N ARG A 360 17.13 34.67 1.15
CA ARG A 360 16.88 34.71 2.59
C ARG A 360 15.43 34.36 2.90
N GLY A 361 14.48 34.85 2.08
CA GLY A 361 13.08 34.50 2.15
C GLY A 361 12.86 32.99 2.01
N LYS A 362 13.50 32.34 1.04
CA LYS A 362 13.43 30.87 0.85
C LYS A 362 13.92 30.10 2.10
N VAL A 363 15.02 30.53 2.70
CA VAL A 363 15.50 29.94 3.97
C VAL A 363 14.46 30.08 5.08
N LYS A 364 13.86 31.27 5.23
CA LYS A 364 12.82 31.51 6.23
C LYS A 364 11.57 30.69 5.98
N VAL A 365 11.19 30.50 4.73
CA VAL A 365 10.10 29.59 4.34
C VAL A 365 10.44 28.14 4.72
N ALA A 366 11.62 27.65 4.37
CA ALA A 366 12.05 26.30 4.72
C ALA A 366 12.08 26.08 6.24
N GLU A 367 12.63 27.04 7.01
CA GLU A 367 12.65 26.98 8.48
C GLU A 367 11.24 27.03 9.08
N SER A 368 10.32 27.79 8.48
CA SER A 368 8.92 27.82 8.92
C SER A 368 8.20 26.52 8.60
N ASN A 369 8.41 25.97 7.40
CA ASN A 369 7.84 24.67 6.99
C ASN A 369 8.35 23.54 7.92
N ARG A 370 9.63 23.57 8.31
CA ARG A 370 10.16 22.62 9.28
C ARG A 370 9.42 22.71 10.62
N ARG A 371 9.24 23.92 11.17
CA ARG A 371 8.48 24.09 12.43
C ARG A 371 7.01 23.63 12.31
N VAL A 372 6.38 23.92 11.18
CA VAL A 372 5.02 23.41 10.89
C VAL A 372 5.03 21.88 10.87
N MET A 373 6.02 21.28 10.20
CA MET A 373 6.16 19.82 10.15
C MET A 373 6.38 19.23 11.56
N GLU A 374 7.29 19.78 12.35
CA GLU A 374 7.54 19.35 13.74
C GLU A 374 6.26 19.39 14.58
N SER A 375 5.46 20.46 14.45
CA SER A 375 4.18 20.58 15.17
C SER A 375 3.16 19.54 14.71
N ARG A 376 3.06 19.28 13.39
CA ARG A 376 2.17 18.24 12.84
C ARG A 376 2.59 16.85 13.30
N LEU A 377 3.88 16.52 13.21
CA LEU A 377 4.40 15.23 13.66
C LEU A 377 4.14 14.98 15.14
N ARG A 378 4.27 16.05 15.96
CA ARG A 378 3.93 15.98 17.38
C ARG A 378 2.44 15.68 17.59
N GLN A 379 1.55 16.36 16.87
CA GLN A 379 0.12 16.11 16.96
C GLN A 379 -0.23 14.69 16.50
N GLU A 380 0.28 14.27 15.34
CA GLU A 380 0.07 12.92 14.82
C GLU A 380 0.55 11.83 15.81
N SER A 381 1.66 12.09 16.54
CA SER A 381 2.14 11.17 17.57
C SER A 381 1.21 11.11 18.80
N LEU A 382 0.62 12.23 19.20
CA LEU A 382 -0.37 12.24 20.27
C LEU A 382 -1.63 11.50 19.85
N ASP A 383 -2.10 11.73 18.63
CA ASP A 383 -3.30 11.07 18.08
C ASP A 383 -3.09 9.55 17.95
N PHE A 384 -1.93 9.13 17.49
CA PHE A 384 -1.57 7.71 17.40
C PHE A 384 -1.54 7.05 18.79
N ASN A 385 -0.91 7.68 19.77
CA ASN A 385 -0.86 7.17 21.13
C ASN A 385 -2.26 7.06 21.75
N GLN A 386 -3.12 8.08 21.52
CA GLN A 386 -4.50 8.06 21.97
C GLN A 386 -5.31 6.94 21.31
N GLN A 387 -5.19 6.77 19.99
CA GLN A 387 -5.88 5.69 19.27
C GLN A 387 -5.46 4.32 19.78
N LEU A 388 -4.17 4.11 19.97
CA LEU A 388 -3.65 2.84 20.51
C LEU A 388 -4.13 2.59 21.93
N PHE A 389 -4.11 3.62 22.80
CA PHE A 389 -4.62 3.51 24.17
C PHE A 389 -6.08 3.09 24.18
N VAL A 390 -6.94 3.80 23.44
CA VAL A 390 -8.38 3.49 23.38
C VAL A 390 -8.62 2.09 22.82
N LEU A 391 -7.84 1.66 21.84
CA LEU A 391 -7.98 0.34 21.24
C LEU A 391 -7.61 -0.78 22.23
N VAL A 392 -6.51 -0.63 22.96
CA VAL A 392 -6.07 -1.62 23.96
C VAL A 392 -7.08 -1.72 25.12
N GLU A 393 -7.57 -0.58 25.61
CA GLU A 393 -8.60 -0.55 26.64
C GLU A 393 -9.91 -1.22 26.19
N ARG A 394 -10.34 -0.97 24.96
CA ARG A 394 -11.51 -1.64 24.38
C ARG A 394 -11.30 -3.14 24.24
N PHE A 395 -10.14 -3.57 23.82
CA PHE A 395 -9.80 -5.00 23.70
C PHE A 395 -9.79 -5.69 25.07
N GLY A 396 -9.21 -5.05 26.10
CA GLY A 396 -9.22 -5.58 27.48
C GLY A 396 -10.65 -5.81 28.01
N ASN A 397 -11.56 -4.88 27.72
CA ASN A 397 -12.96 -5.01 28.12
C ASN A 397 -13.75 -6.02 27.25
N GLN A 398 -13.31 -6.27 26.00
CA GLN A 398 -14.04 -7.09 25.04
C GLN A 398 -14.14 -8.56 25.44
N GLN A 399 -13.12 -9.10 26.07
CA GLN A 399 -13.15 -10.49 26.58
C GLN A 399 -14.27 -10.69 27.60
N GLN A 400 -14.45 -9.73 28.50
CA GLN A 400 -15.55 -9.77 29.47
C GLN A 400 -16.92 -9.60 28.79
N GLN A 401 -17.04 -8.66 27.85
CA GLN A 401 -18.29 -8.45 27.11
C GLN A 401 -18.67 -9.71 26.31
N LEU A 402 -17.71 -10.36 25.68
CA LEU A 402 -17.96 -11.61 24.98
C LEU A 402 -18.41 -12.72 25.92
N SER A 403 -17.79 -12.88 27.10
CA SER A 403 -18.21 -13.88 28.07
C SER A 403 -19.64 -13.66 28.59
N ILE A 404 -20.03 -12.39 28.77
CA ILE A 404 -21.40 -12.01 29.14
C ILE A 404 -22.38 -12.34 28.02
N ALA A 405 -22.01 -12.03 26.75
CA ALA A 405 -22.86 -12.29 25.59
C ALA A 405 -23.10 -13.80 25.36
N VAL A 406 -22.06 -14.63 25.52
CA VAL A 406 -22.17 -16.11 25.48
C VAL A 406 -23.17 -16.61 26.51
N ARG A 407 -23.04 -16.12 27.76
CA ARG A 407 -23.94 -16.54 28.84
C ARG A 407 -25.37 -16.03 28.63
N ALA A 408 -25.53 -14.83 28.10
CA ALA A 408 -26.84 -14.26 27.78
C ALA A 408 -27.56 -15.05 26.68
N ASP A 409 -26.83 -15.46 25.60
CA ASP A 409 -27.39 -16.32 24.55
C ASP A 409 -27.85 -17.67 25.09
N GLU A 410 -27.05 -18.31 25.93
CA GLU A 410 -27.39 -19.58 26.57
C GLU A 410 -28.69 -19.47 27.40
N ILE A 411 -28.77 -18.45 28.26
CA ILE A 411 -29.94 -18.23 29.13
C ILE A 411 -31.19 -17.87 28.29
N ALA A 412 -31.03 -17.02 27.28
CA ALA A 412 -32.15 -16.62 26.42
C ALA A 412 -32.71 -17.82 25.64
N ARG A 413 -31.86 -18.69 25.14
CA ARG A 413 -32.23 -19.93 24.45
C ARG A 413 -32.97 -20.89 25.40
N GLN A 414 -32.50 -21.09 26.64
CA GLN A 414 -33.13 -21.94 27.65
C GLN A 414 -34.53 -21.37 28.01
N ARG A 415 -34.62 -20.04 28.24
CA ARG A 415 -35.89 -19.35 28.53
C ARG A 415 -36.90 -19.54 27.39
N TYR A 416 -36.48 -19.32 26.13
CA TYR A 416 -37.37 -19.53 24.99
C TYR A 416 -37.89 -20.97 24.90
N ASN A 417 -37.03 -21.98 25.04
CA ASN A 417 -37.42 -23.38 24.97
C ASN A 417 -38.45 -23.72 26.06
N THR A 418 -38.25 -23.27 27.30
CA THR A 418 -39.18 -23.43 28.39
C THR A 418 -40.52 -22.74 28.13
N ASN A 419 -40.48 -21.49 27.60
CA ASN A 419 -41.68 -20.74 27.28
C ASN A 419 -42.45 -21.38 26.10
N PHE A 420 -41.75 -21.90 25.10
CA PHE A 420 -42.38 -22.61 23.98
C PHE A 420 -43.15 -23.85 24.47
N GLU A 421 -42.52 -24.71 25.28
CA GLU A 421 -43.18 -25.88 25.90
C GLU A 421 -44.39 -25.47 26.78
N THR A 422 -44.22 -24.42 27.58
CA THR A 422 -45.28 -23.91 28.48
C THR A 422 -46.45 -23.29 27.72
N PHE A 423 -46.18 -22.64 26.57
CA PHE A 423 -47.22 -22.10 25.67
C PHE A 423 -48.05 -23.23 25.03
N MET A 424 -47.38 -24.31 24.61
CA MET A 424 -48.08 -25.48 24.01
C MET A 424 -49.13 -26.10 24.96
N ILE A 425 -48.90 -26.06 26.27
CA ILE A 425 -49.85 -26.50 27.27
C ILE A 425 -50.80 -25.42 27.78
N GLY A 426 -50.75 -24.19 27.19
CA GLY A 426 -51.69 -23.09 27.44
C GLY A 426 -51.46 -22.34 28.74
N LYS A 427 -50.29 -22.40 29.37
CA LYS A 427 -49.97 -21.76 30.65
C LYS A 427 -49.35 -20.39 30.59
N ILE A 428 -48.90 -19.91 29.42
CA ILE A 428 -48.40 -18.55 29.22
C ILE A 428 -49.07 -17.88 28.00
N SER A 429 -48.96 -16.55 27.93
CA SER A 429 -49.52 -15.78 26.86
C SER A 429 -48.64 -15.80 25.59
N THR A 430 -49.25 -15.47 24.43
CA THR A 430 -48.57 -15.25 23.18
C THR A 430 -47.54 -14.13 23.31
N LEU A 431 -47.83 -13.08 24.10
CA LEU A 431 -46.93 -11.96 24.34
C LEU A 431 -45.63 -12.41 25.03
N ASP A 432 -45.74 -13.27 26.07
CA ASP A 432 -44.57 -13.81 26.77
C ASP A 432 -43.70 -14.71 25.88
N LEU A 433 -44.35 -15.49 24.99
CA LEU A 433 -43.64 -16.32 24.01
C LEU A 433 -42.90 -15.42 23.02
N ASN A 434 -43.53 -14.43 22.42
CA ASN A 434 -42.91 -13.52 21.47
C ASN A 434 -41.77 -12.72 22.11
N ASP A 435 -41.90 -12.24 23.35
CA ASP A 435 -40.83 -11.56 24.08
C ASP A 435 -39.61 -12.49 24.23
N SER A 436 -39.85 -13.74 24.63
CA SER A 436 -38.74 -14.70 24.81
C SER A 436 -38.08 -15.08 23.49
N GLN A 437 -38.84 -15.15 22.38
CA GLN A 437 -38.30 -15.37 21.05
C GLN A 437 -37.42 -14.21 20.58
N THR A 438 -37.94 -12.98 20.69
CA THR A 438 -37.19 -11.75 20.35
C THR A 438 -35.91 -11.66 21.16
N LYS A 439 -35.96 -11.95 22.47
CA LYS A 439 -34.78 -11.91 23.33
C LYS A 439 -33.74 -13.00 22.97
N LYS A 440 -34.19 -14.18 22.59
CA LYS A 440 -33.30 -15.25 22.10
C LYS A 440 -32.55 -14.80 20.81
N ASP A 441 -33.30 -14.27 19.85
CA ASP A 441 -32.76 -13.83 18.57
C ASP A 441 -31.80 -12.63 18.72
N GLU A 442 -32.16 -11.65 19.55
CA GLU A 442 -31.29 -10.52 19.91
C GLU A 442 -29.99 -10.97 20.59
N SER A 443 -30.10 -11.89 21.59
CA SER A 443 -28.93 -12.39 22.33
C SER A 443 -27.96 -13.16 21.42
N LYS A 444 -28.48 -13.94 20.48
CA LYS A 444 -27.64 -14.66 19.50
C LYS A 444 -26.91 -13.69 18.58
N ARG A 445 -27.59 -12.68 18.04
CA ARG A 445 -26.97 -11.62 17.22
C ARG A 445 -25.93 -10.84 18.02
N GLN A 446 -26.23 -10.53 19.29
CA GLN A 446 -25.30 -9.84 20.18
C GLN A 446 -24.03 -10.67 20.41
N TYR A 447 -24.15 -11.95 20.65
CA TYR A 447 -22.98 -12.86 20.78
C TYR A 447 -22.09 -12.81 19.55
N ILE A 448 -22.63 -12.96 18.34
CA ILE A 448 -21.87 -12.89 17.09
C ILE A 448 -21.21 -11.51 16.92
N ASN A 449 -21.91 -10.44 17.25
CA ASN A 449 -21.37 -9.09 17.17
C ASN A 449 -20.23 -8.84 18.17
N GLU A 450 -20.32 -9.37 19.40
CA GLU A 450 -19.21 -9.28 20.36
C GLU A 450 -18.01 -10.13 19.94
N LEU A 451 -18.25 -11.30 19.33
CA LEU A 451 -17.19 -12.13 18.76
C LEU A 451 -16.48 -11.43 17.58
N TYR A 452 -17.25 -10.79 16.69
CA TYR A 452 -16.74 -9.94 15.63
C TYR A 452 -15.85 -8.81 16.17
N LYS A 453 -16.33 -8.06 17.19
CA LYS A 453 -15.57 -6.97 17.79
C LYS A 453 -14.25 -7.46 18.39
N PHE A 454 -14.26 -8.64 19.03
CA PHE A 454 -13.05 -9.24 19.57
C PHE A 454 -12.00 -9.45 18.46
N TRP A 455 -12.35 -10.12 17.38
CA TRP A 455 -11.44 -10.40 16.27
C TRP A 455 -11.02 -9.12 15.53
N ASN A 456 -11.93 -8.15 15.40
CA ASN A 456 -11.62 -6.85 14.81
C ASN A 456 -10.56 -6.10 15.64
N TYR A 457 -10.72 -6.01 16.96
CA TYR A 457 -9.73 -5.39 17.83
C TYR A 457 -8.40 -6.16 17.84
N TRP A 458 -8.45 -7.48 17.82
CA TRP A 458 -7.28 -8.33 17.75
C TRP A 458 -6.42 -8.04 16.53
N TYR A 459 -6.97 -8.14 15.34
CA TYR A 459 -6.24 -7.88 14.10
C TYR A 459 -5.85 -6.41 13.95
N ARG A 460 -6.63 -5.49 14.49
CA ARG A 460 -6.27 -4.07 14.49
C ARG A 460 -5.07 -3.77 15.40
N ILE A 461 -4.96 -4.41 16.57
CA ILE A 461 -3.77 -4.31 17.42
C ILE A 461 -2.56 -4.91 16.69
N ARG A 462 -2.71 -6.08 16.03
CA ARG A 462 -1.64 -6.71 15.25
C ARG A 462 -1.15 -5.79 14.11
N SER A 463 -2.05 -5.16 13.37
CA SER A 463 -1.70 -4.19 12.30
C SER A 463 -0.95 -2.97 12.84
N LEU A 464 -1.29 -2.49 14.04
CA LEU A 464 -0.63 -1.34 14.65
C LEU A 464 0.69 -1.67 15.33
N THR A 465 0.84 -2.87 15.91
CA THR A 465 2.06 -3.28 16.63
C THR A 465 3.02 -4.09 15.78
N LEU A 466 2.53 -4.70 14.69
CA LEU A 466 3.22 -5.70 13.88
C LEU A 466 3.84 -6.80 14.73
N TYR A 467 3.11 -7.19 15.78
CA TYR A 467 3.51 -8.21 16.73
C TYR A 467 2.41 -9.27 16.88
N ASP A 468 2.80 -10.54 16.87
CA ASP A 468 1.93 -11.67 17.11
C ASP A 468 1.89 -12.01 18.60
N TYR A 469 0.79 -11.63 19.25
CA TYR A 469 0.60 -11.88 20.69
C TYR A 469 0.26 -13.33 21.02
N GLU A 470 -0.10 -14.14 20.03
CA GLU A 470 -0.34 -15.58 20.22
C GLU A 470 0.96 -16.38 20.18
N HIS A 471 1.83 -16.08 19.19
CA HIS A 471 3.11 -16.76 19.02
C HIS A 471 4.29 -16.00 19.64
N LEU A 472 4.04 -14.87 20.29
CA LEU A 472 5.02 -14.04 21.01
C LEU A 472 6.23 -13.64 20.14
N GLY A 473 5.97 -13.20 18.90
CA GLY A 473 7.02 -12.81 17.95
C GLY A 473 6.65 -11.63 17.07
N ASP A 474 7.67 -10.93 16.53
CA ASP A 474 7.46 -9.89 15.55
C ASP A 474 6.95 -10.49 14.22
N ILE A 475 5.98 -9.83 13.59
CA ILE A 475 5.46 -10.24 12.29
C ILE A 475 6.52 -9.86 11.24
N ASN A 476 7.12 -10.86 10.61
CA ASN A 476 8.17 -10.70 9.62
C ASN A 476 7.81 -11.39 8.30
N ALA A 477 8.35 -10.85 7.20
CA ALA A 477 8.26 -11.48 5.89
C ALA A 477 9.66 -11.52 5.23
N ASP A 478 9.92 -12.58 4.45
CA ASP A 478 11.13 -12.66 3.64
C ASP A 478 10.98 -11.78 2.38
N ILE A 479 11.29 -10.49 2.58
CA ILE A 479 11.13 -9.46 1.56
C ILE A 479 12.00 -9.71 0.33
N ASP A 480 13.22 -10.20 0.54
CA ASP A 480 14.14 -10.47 -0.57
C ASP A 480 13.60 -11.59 -1.48
N ARG A 481 12.95 -12.57 -0.90
CA ARG A 481 12.27 -13.64 -1.65
C ARG A 481 11.03 -13.10 -2.39
N LEU A 482 10.20 -12.33 -1.70
CA LEU A 482 8.97 -11.76 -2.28
C LEU A 482 9.24 -10.79 -3.43
N CYS A 483 10.32 -10.00 -3.36
CA CYS A 483 10.65 -9.04 -4.41
C CYS A 483 11.40 -9.65 -5.60
N ARG A 484 11.92 -10.89 -5.51
CA ARG A 484 12.58 -11.59 -6.62
C ARG A 484 11.64 -12.48 -7.42
N MET A 485 10.47 -12.79 -6.88
CA MET A 485 9.38 -13.47 -7.57
C MET A 485 8.60 -12.49 -8.47
#